data_b8346452586c460acbfdd26e02641fda
#
_entry.id   b8346452586c460acbfdd26e02641fda
#
_cell.length_a   1.000
_cell.length_b   1.000
_cell.length_c   1.000
_cell.angle_alpha   90.00
_cell.angle_beta   90.00
_cell.angle_gamma   90.00
#
_symmetry.space_group_name_H-M   'P 1'
#
loop_
_entity.id
_entity.type
_entity.pdbx_description
1 polymer ?
#
loop_
_entity_poly.entity_id
_entity_poly.type
_entity_poly.pdbx_seq_one_letter_code
_entity_poly.pdbx_strand_id
1 'polypeptide(L)'
;FELPKDIAHFINGADVYDSSCSPEARVYFIDKENGYFLKCAKAGALEKEAAMTKFFHSKHLGAEVLTYLSYPDTDLLLTAAVKGEDCTHEEYLSRPERLCDVLACELRKLHETDFSACPIPDRTADYLTFAEENYRTGNYDKTSFPDSFGYRNAEEAYAVLTEGKSALQSKVLLHGDYCLPNVILDNWKLSGFIDVGSGGVGD
;
A
#
# COMPACT_ATOMS: atom_id res chain seq x y z
N PHE A 1 10.35 24.09 9.58
CA PHE A 1 10.99 23.11 8.69
C PHE A 1 11.03 23.72 7.28
N GLU A 2 12.22 23.98 6.75
CA GLU A 2 12.36 24.39 5.35
C GLU A 2 12.26 23.12 4.49
N LEU A 3 11.34 23.14 3.53
CA LEU A 3 11.20 22.04 2.57
C LEU A 3 12.48 21.93 1.71
N PRO A 4 12.95 20.71 1.46
CA PRO A 4 14.07 20.47 0.56
C PRO A 4 13.83 21.09 -0.81
N LYS A 5 14.89 21.60 -1.45
CA LYS A 5 14.77 22.22 -2.79
C LYS A 5 14.15 21.28 -3.82
N ASP A 6 14.42 20.00 -3.71
CA ASP A 6 13.90 18.93 -4.59
C ASP A 6 12.39 18.73 -4.49
N ILE A 7 11.77 19.18 -3.37
CA ILE A 7 10.32 19.13 -3.16
C ILE A 7 9.71 20.53 -3.33
N ALA A 8 10.41 21.58 -2.90
CA ALA A 8 9.90 22.93 -2.86
C ALA A 8 9.39 23.43 -4.23
N HIS A 9 10.01 23.02 -5.34
CA HIS A 9 9.59 23.48 -6.68
C HIS A 9 8.24 22.88 -7.11
N PHE A 10 7.85 21.71 -6.60
CA PHE A 10 6.53 21.14 -6.85
C PHE A 10 5.43 21.87 -6.08
N ILE A 11 5.73 22.36 -4.86
CA ILE A 11 4.79 23.04 -3.98
C ILE A 11 4.66 24.54 -4.31
N ASN A 12 5.74 25.18 -4.76
CA ASN A 12 5.73 26.60 -5.04
C ASN A 12 4.70 26.96 -6.12
N GLY A 13 3.73 27.80 -5.72
CA GLY A 13 2.64 28.27 -6.58
C GLY A 13 1.53 27.23 -6.82
N ALA A 14 1.49 26.15 -6.03
CA ALA A 14 0.44 25.14 -6.07
C ALA A 14 -0.56 25.32 -4.92
N ASP A 15 -1.80 24.92 -5.11
CA ASP A 15 -2.72 24.66 -4.01
C ASP A 15 -2.40 23.30 -3.39
N VAL A 16 -2.42 23.23 -2.06
CA VAL A 16 -2.06 22.01 -1.31
C VAL A 16 -3.21 21.62 -0.38
N TYR A 17 -3.64 20.37 -0.49
CA TYR A 17 -4.75 19.83 0.27
C TYR A 17 -4.29 18.68 1.16
N ASP A 18 -4.79 18.62 2.41
CA ASP A 18 -4.57 17.47 3.29
C ASP A 18 -5.42 16.29 2.81
N SER A 19 -4.76 15.20 2.47
CA SER A 19 -5.35 13.93 2.02
C SER A 19 -5.04 12.78 2.98
N SER A 20 -4.73 13.09 4.24
CA SER A 20 -4.34 12.09 5.25
C SER A 20 -5.52 11.24 5.67
N CYS A 21 -5.36 9.92 5.64
CA CYS A 21 -6.38 8.96 6.06
C CYS A 21 -6.02 8.24 7.38
N SER A 22 -4.78 8.36 7.87
CA SER A 22 -4.31 7.68 9.08
C SER A 22 -3.41 8.60 9.92
N PRO A 23 -3.27 8.34 11.23
CA PRO A 23 -2.40 9.13 12.10
C PRO A 23 -0.90 8.84 11.88
N GLU A 24 -0.54 7.73 11.24
CA GLU A 24 0.84 7.28 11.06
C GLU A 24 1.61 8.11 10.03
N ALA A 25 0.89 8.69 9.07
CA ALA A 25 1.48 9.52 8.03
C ALA A 25 0.60 10.72 7.69
N ARG A 26 1.23 11.83 7.29
CA ARG A 26 0.55 12.94 6.65
C ARG A 26 0.72 12.83 5.15
N VAL A 27 -0.37 12.98 4.42
CA VAL A 27 -0.39 12.95 2.96
C VAL A 27 -0.97 14.25 2.45
N TYR A 28 -0.25 14.90 1.53
CA TYR A 28 -0.67 16.14 0.92
C TYR A 28 -0.82 15.94 -0.59
N PHE A 29 -1.97 16.29 -1.12
CA PHE A 29 -2.16 16.44 -2.56
C PHE A 29 -1.71 17.84 -2.98
N ILE A 30 -0.86 17.91 -4.00
CA ILE A 30 -0.32 19.14 -4.57
C ILE A 30 -0.96 19.31 -5.95
N ASP A 31 -1.86 20.29 -6.06
CA ASP A 31 -2.60 20.58 -7.29
C ASP A 31 -1.76 21.47 -8.22
N LYS A 32 -0.93 20.79 -8.99
CA LYS A 32 -0.07 21.43 -10.01
C LYS A 32 0.18 20.42 -11.13
N GLU A 33 0.09 20.87 -12.39
CA GLU A 33 0.26 20.04 -13.56
C GLU A 33 -0.71 18.83 -13.58
N ASN A 34 -0.18 17.60 -13.44
CA ASN A 34 -0.98 16.36 -13.37
C ASN A 34 -1.25 15.91 -11.92
N GLY A 35 -0.86 16.70 -10.93
CA GLY A 35 -0.98 16.38 -9.52
C GLY A 35 0.18 15.58 -8.96
N TYR A 36 0.46 15.80 -7.66
CA TYR A 36 1.50 15.10 -6.92
C TYR A 36 1.00 14.76 -5.52
N PHE A 37 1.55 13.70 -4.93
CA PHE A 37 1.33 13.37 -3.52
C PHE A 37 2.63 13.43 -2.74
N LEU A 38 2.63 14.19 -1.65
CA LEU A 38 3.73 14.21 -0.67
C LEU A 38 3.30 13.50 0.59
N LYS A 39 3.91 12.37 0.88
CA LYS A 39 3.71 11.60 2.11
C LYS A 39 4.85 11.89 3.08
N CYS A 40 4.49 12.20 4.33
CA CYS A 40 5.42 12.50 5.42
C CYS A 40 5.13 11.55 6.57
N ALA A 41 6.15 10.84 7.06
CA ALA A 41 6.02 9.92 8.18
C ALA A 41 7.29 9.92 9.04
N LYS A 42 7.29 9.16 10.13
CA LYS A 42 8.47 8.97 10.98
C LYS A 42 9.63 8.38 10.17
N ALA A 43 10.84 8.74 10.52
CA ALA A 43 12.06 8.23 9.90
C ALA A 43 12.07 6.70 9.77
N GLY A 44 12.38 6.20 8.57
CA GLY A 44 12.40 4.78 8.21
C GLY A 44 11.02 4.17 7.89
N ALA A 45 9.92 4.89 8.13
CA ALA A 45 8.58 4.33 7.92
C ALA A 45 8.20 4.20 6.44
N LEU A 46 8.77 5.04 5.55
CA LEU A 46 8.44 5.06 4.12
C LEU A 46 9.46 4.36 3.23
N GLU A 47 10.52 3.80 3.78
CA GLU A 47 11.59 3.17 2.99
C GLU A 47 11.05 2.00 2.14
N LYS A 48 10.32 1.07 2.76
CA LYS A 48 9.71 -0.07 2.06
C LYS A 48 8.69 0.40 1.02
N GLU A 49 7.86 1.37 1.38
CA GLU A 49 6.86 1.93 0.47
C GLU A 49 7.51 2.60 -0.75
N ALA A 50 8.55 3.41 -0.55
CA ALA A 50 9.28 4.03 -1.64
C ALA A 50 9.93 3.00 -2.57
N ALA A 51 10.51 1.93 -2.01
CA ALA A 51 11.11 0.85 -2.79
C ALA A 51 10.05 0.07 -3.60
N MET A 52 8.93 -0.30 -2.97
CA MET A 52 7.83 -1.00 -3.64
C MET A 52 7.14 -0.14 -4.69
N THR A 53 6.92 1.16 -4.43
CA THR A 53 6.33 2.08 -5.41
C THR A 53 7.22 2.20 -6.65
N LYS A 54 8.54 2.31 -6.49
CA LYS A 54 9.50 2.28 -7.62
C LYS A 54 9.42 0.96 -8.39
N PHE A 55 9.30 -0.18 -7.69
CA PHE A 55 9.16 -1.48 -8.31
C PHE A 55 7.86 -1.58 -9.11
N PHE A 56 6.71 -1.21 -8.52
CA PHE A 56 5.42 -1.19 -9.21
C PHE A 56 5.45 -0.27 -10.43
N HIS A 57 6.03 0.92 -10.30
CA HIS A 57 6.20 1.84 -11.45
C HIS A 57 7.03 1.20 -12.58
N SER A 58 8.11 0.49 -12.25
CA SER A 58 8.94 -0.21 -13.25
C SER A 58 8.20 -1.31 -14.02
N LYS A 59 7.08 -1.80 -13.46
CA LYS A 59 6.16 -2.77 -14.08
C LYS A 59 4.94 -2.09 -14.73
N HIS A 60 4.89 -0.76 -14.78
CA HIS A 60 3.75 0.03 -15.25
C HIS A 60 2.47 -0.21 -14.44
N LEU A 61 2.61 -0.46 -13.14
CA LEU A 61 1.52 -0.80 -12.23
C LEU A 61 1.26 0.26 -11.14
N GLY A 62 2.00 1.36 -11.11
CA GLY A 62 1.85 2.34 -10.04
C GLY A 62 2.52 3.68 -10.31
N ALA A 63 2.43 4.58 -9.32
CA ALA A 63 2.93 5.92 -9.37
C ALA A 63 4.45 6.01 -9.60
N GLU A 64 4.90 7.05 -10.31
CA GLU A 64 6.30 7.41 -10.37
C GLU A 64 6.77 8.01 -9.03
N VAL A 65 7.88 7.50 -8.49
CA VAL A 65 8.56 8.12 -7.36
C VAL A 65 9.48 9.20 -7.87
N LEU A 66 9.15 10.46 -7.58
CA LEU A 66 9.94 11.62 -7.96
C LEU A 66 11.11 11.85 -7.00
N THR A 67 10.86 11.69 -5.70
CA THR A 67 11.91 11.74 -4.69
C THR A 67 11.53 10.98 -3.43
N TYR A 68 12.52 10.40 -2.76
CA TYR A 68 12.42 9.88 -1.39
C TYR A 68 13.60 10.39 -0.59
N LEU A 69 13.32 11.04 0.54
CA LEU A 69 14.32 11.61 1.44
C LEU A 69 14.06 11.13 2.85
N SER A 70 15.10 10.67 3.51
CA SER A 70 15.04 10.27 4.93
C SER A 70 15.92 11.20 5.76
N TYR A 71 15.33 11.79 6.78
CA TYR A 71 15.96 12.64 7.77
C TYR A 71 15.93 11.96 9.14
N PRO A 72 16.66 12.44 10.16
CA PRO A 72 16.69 11.80 11.48
C PRO A 72 15.32 11.57 12.11
N ASP A 73 14.35 12.45 11.84
CA ASP A 73 13.03 12.40 12.48
C ASP A 73 11.88 12.14 11.50
N THR A 74 12.12 12.24 10.18
CA THR A 74 11.03 12.16 9.18
C THR A 74 11.49 11.65 7.84
N ASP A 75 10.64 10.84 7.21
CA ASP A 75 10.72 10.48 5.81
C ASP A 75 9.78 11.34 4.98
N LEU A 76 10.20 11.67 3.76
CA LEU A 76 9.43 12.36 2.76
C LEU A 76 9.43 11.53 1.47
N LEU A 77 8.24 11.18 0.98
CA LEU A 77 8.04 10.47 -0.28
C LEU A 77 7.15 11.32 -1.18
N LEU A 78 7.70 11.78 -2.32
CA LEU A 78 6.96 12.51 -3.34
C LEU A 78 6.74 11.61 -4.55
N THR A 79 5.48 11.49 -4.96
CA THR A 79 5.07 10.71 -6.14
C THR A 79 4.26 11.57 -7.10
N ALA A 80 4.28 11.22 -8.38
CA ALA A 80 3.29 11.73 -9.33
C ALA A 80 1.92 11.10 -9.02
N ALA A 81 0.85 11.87 -9.22
CA ALA A 81 -0.50 11.32 -9.13
C ALA A 81 -0.74 10.29 -10.25
N VAL A 82 -1.39 9.19 -9.91
CA VAL A 82 -1.90 8.24 -10.90
C VAL A 82 -3.16 8.82 -11.50
N LYS A 83 -3.27 8.84 -12.83
CA LYS A 83 -4.42 9.39 -13.52
C LYS A 83 -5.66 8.55 -13.30
N GLY A 84 -6.81 9.17 -13.03
CA GLY A 84 -8.11 8.52 -12.88
C GLY A 84 -8.67 8.69 -11.47
N GLU A 85 -9.64 7.84 -11.13
CA GLU A 85 -10.33 7.84 -9.85
C GLU A 85 -10.13 6.50 -9.15
N ASP A 86 -10.13 6.51 -7.83
CA ASP A 86 -10.13 5.27 -7.08
C ASP A 86 -11.46 4.51 -7.20
N CYS A 87 -11.44 3.23 -6.86
CA CYS A 87 -12.61 2.36 -7.02
C CYS A 87 -13.77 2.66 -6.05
N THR A 88 -13.64 3.63 -5.15
CA THR A 88 -14.76 4.12 -4.33
C THR A 88 -15.59 5.21 -5.03
N HIS A 89 -15.12 5.71 -6.18
CA HIS A 89 -15.85 6.70 -6.96
C HIS A 89 -17.22 6.18 -7.42
N GLU A 90 -18.23 7.04 -7.44
CA GLU A 90 -19.63 6.69 -7.76
C GLU A 90 -19.76 5.99 -9.13
N GLU A 91 -18.98 6.39 -10.12
CA GLU A 91 -18.98 5.75 -11.45
C GLU A 91 -18.75 4.24 -11.34
N TYR A 92 -17.85 3.80 -10.46
CA TYR A 92 -17.48 2.38 -10.29
C TYR A 92 -18.45 1.67 -9.36
N LEU A 93 -18.78 2.30 -8.21
CA LEU A 93 -19.70 1.71 -7.23
C LEU A 93 -21.13 1.51 -7.77
N SER A 94 -21.56 2.34 -8.74
CA SER A 94 -22.86 2.17 -9.40
C SER A 94 -22.97 0.91 -10.26
N ARG A 95 -21.85 0.20 -10.54
CA ARG A 95 -21.79 -1.01 -11.35
C ARG A 95 -20.95 -2.10 -10.66
N PRO A 96 -21.40 -2.61 -9.51
CA PRO A 96 -20.60 -3.46 -8.63
C PRO A 96 -20.14 -4.78 -9.29
N GLU A 97 -20.98 -5.41 -10.11
CA GLU A 97 -20.60 -6.63 -10.83
C GLU A 97 -19.42 -6.38 -11.78
N ARG A 98 -19.49 -5.31 -12.57
CA ARG A 98 -18.39 -4.94 -13.48
C ARG A 98 -17.13 -4.58 -12.70
N LEU A 99 -17.28 -3.89 -11.56
CA LEU A 99 -16.14 -3.53 -10.71
C LEU A 99 -15.46 -4.79 -10.16
N CYS A 100 -16.21 -5.77 -9.67
CA CYS A 100 -15.67 -7.05 -9.22
C CYS A 100 -14.91 -7.79 -10.33
N ASP A 101 -15.46 -7.82 -11.55
CA ASP A 101 -14.79 -8.45 -12.69
C ASP A 101 -13.46 -7.76 -13.04
N VAL A 102 -13.45 -6.42 -13.04
CA VAL A 102 -12.23 -5.63 -13.28
C VAL A 102 -11.20 -5.91 -12.20
N LEU A 103 -11.60 -5.80 -10.93
CA LEU A 103 -10.68 -6.02 -9.80
C LEU A 103 -10.11 -7.44 -9.80
N ALA A 104 -10.93 -8.46 -10.03
CA ALA A 104 -10.47 -9.85 -10.11
C ALA A 104 -9.48 -10.06 -11.27
N CYS A 105 -9.73 -9.43 -12.42
CA CYS A 105 -8.84 -9.49 -13.58
C CYS A 105 -7.49 -8.82 -13.28
N GLU A 106 -7.52 -7.62 -12.68
CA GLU A 106 -6.29 -6.88 -12.39
C GLU A 106 -5.48 -7.53 -11.26
N LEU A 107 -6.14 -8.12 -10.25
CA LEU A 107 -5.47 -8.91 -9.21
C LEU A 107 -4.75 -10.13 -9.82
N ARG A 108 -5.39 -10.85 -10.75
CA ARG A 108 -4.76 -11.96 -11.46
C ARG A 108 -3.52 -11.51 -12.24
N LYS A 109 -3.60 -10.40 -12.98
CA LYS A 109 -2.45 -9.84 -13.71
C LYS A 109 -1.31 -9.44 -12.77
N LEU A 110 -1.65 -8.87 -11.60
CA LEU A 110 -0.67 -8.54 -10.56
C LEU A 110 0.06 -9.81 -10.11
N HIS A 111 -0.66 -10.89 -9.82
CA HIS A 111 -0.07 -12.17 -9.40
C HIS A 111 0.77 -12.84 -10.51
N GLU A 112 0.47 -12.59 -11.78
CA GLU A 112 1.22 -13.10 -12.95
C GLU A 112 2.43 -12.21 -13.32
N THR A 113 2.58 -11.04 -12.68
CA THR A 113 3.68 -10.11 -12.94
C THR A 113 5.02 -10.72 -12.51
N ASP A 114 6.05 -10.55 -13.35
CA ASP A 114 7.42 -10.93 -12.98
C ASP A 114 7.91 -10.14 -11.77
N PHE A 115 8.19 -10.87 -10.70
CA PHE A 115 8.61 -10.34 -9.41
C PHE A 115 10.09 -10.59 -9.08
N SER A 116 10.90 -11.04 -10.04
CA SER A 116 12.30 -11.43 -9.81
C SER A 116 13.17 -10.31 -9.22
N ALA A 117 12.83 -9.05 -9.48
CA ALA A 117 13.52 -7.87 -8.94
C ALA A 117 12.73 -7.18 -7.80
N CYS A 118 11.75 -7.85 -7.19
CA CYS A 118 10.97 -7.28 -6.10
C CYS A 118 11.86 -7.01 -4.88
N PRO A 119 11.83 -5.80 -4.29
CA PRO A 119 12.67 -5.46 -3.13
C PRO A 119 12.26 -6.20 -1.85
N ILE A 120 11.04 -6.75 -1.80
CA ILE A 120 10.53 -7.55 -0.67
C ILE A 120 10.30 -8.99 -1.17
N PRO A 121 11.32 -9.86 -1.11
CA PRO A 121 11.27 -11.18 -1.76
C PRO A 121 10.52 -12.26 -0.97
N ASP A 122 10.19 -12.02 0.30
CA ASP A 122 9.44 -12.95 1.16
C ASP A 122 8.54 -12.21 2.15
N ARG A 123 7.45 -11.67 1.62
CA ARG A 123 6.46 -10.92 2.42
C ARG A 123 5.70 -11.82 3.39
N THR A 124 5.48 -13.07 3.01
CA THR A 124 4.85 -14.05 3.90
C THR A 124 5.66 -14.26 5.19
N ALA A 125 6.97 -14.40 5.08
CA ALA A 125 7.84 -14.50 6.26
C ALA A 125 7.78 -13.24 7.14
N ASP A 126 7.76 -12.05 6.54
CA ASP A 126 7.59 -10.78 7.28
C ASP A 126 6.28 -10.77 8.08
N TYR A 127 5.15 -11.14 7.47
CA TYR A 127 3.85 -11.18 8.14
C TYR A 127 3.81 -12.22 9.26
N LEU A 128 4.35 -13.41 9.04
CA LEU A 128 4.40 -14.45 10.08
C LEU A 128 5.26 -14.00 11.27
N THR A 129 6.39 -13.37 11.02
CA THR A 129 7.27 -12.83 12.07
C THR A 129 6.55 -11.72 12.86
N PHE A 130 5.88 -10.81 12.17
CA PHE A 130 5.12 -9.73 12.81
C PHE A 130 3.95 -10.26 13.65
N ALA A 131 3.22 -11.26 13.14
CA ALA A 131 2.13 -11.92 13.88
C ALA A 131 2.63 -12.62 15.15
N GLU A 132 3.77 -13.33 15.07
CA GLU A 132 4.41 -13.97 16.22
C GLU A 132 4.85 -12.94 17.27
N GLU A 133 5.47 -11.84 16.84
CA GLU A 133 5.90 -10.77 17.73
C GLU A 133 4.71 -10.11 18.43
N ASN A 134 3.65 -9.77 17.69
CA ASN A 134 2.43 -9.20 18.27
C ASN A 134 1.77 -10.15 19.27
N TYR A 135 1.68 -11.44 18.96
CA TYR A 135 1.17 -12.44 19.88
C TYR A 135 2.02 -12.52 21.14
N ARG A 136 3.34 -12.63 21.02
CA ARG A 136 4.28 -12.76 22.14
C ARG A 136 4.30 -11.53 23.05
N THR A 137 4.15 -10.32 22.48
CA THR A 137 4.18 -9.05 23.24
C THR A 137 2.80 -8.60 23.71
N GLY A 138 1.72 -9.25 23.26
CA GLY A 138 0.34 -8.84 23.56
C GLY A 138 -0.08 -7.57 22.84
N ASN A 139 0.59 -7.21 21.75
CA ASN A 139 0.31 -6.03 20.93
C ASN A 139 -0.80 -6.33 19.91
N TYR A 140 -2.00 -6.58 20.42
CA TYR A 140 -3.22 -6.82 19.63
C TYR A 140 -4.46 -6.43 20.44
N ASP A 141 -5.55 -6.11 19.74
CA ASP A 141 -6.83 -5.83 20.38
C ASP A 141 -7.47 -7.12 20.88
N LYS A 142 -7.49 -7.31 22.20
CA LYS A 142 -8.04 -8.50 22.86
C LYS A 142 -9.56 -8.63 22.72
N THR A 143 -10.26 -7.56 22.36
CA THR A 143 -11.72 -7.54 22.27
C THR A 143 -12.26 -7.92 20.90
N SER A 144 -11.40 -7.86 19.86
CA SER A 144 -11.82 -8.06 18.47
C SER A 144 -11.95 -9.53 18.03
N PHE A 145 -11.40 -10.49 18.77
CA PHE A 145 -11.29 -11.87 18.32
C PHE A 145 -12.63 -12.58 18.11
N PRO A 146 -13.60 -12.57 19.06
CA PRO A 146 -14.86 -13.31 18.89
C PRO A 146 -15.72 -12.77 17.75
N ASP A 147 -15.78 -11.44 17.61
CA ASP A 147 -16.75 -10.77 16.77
C ASP A 147 -16.23 -10.53 15.34
N SER A 148 -14.91 -10.29 15.20
CA SER A 148 -14.33 -9.89 13.93
C SER A 148 -13.63 -11.02 13.18
N PHE A 149 -13.03 -11.98 13.89
CA PHE A 149 -12.18 -13.01 13.28
C PHE A 149 -12.70 -14.44 13.46
N GLY A 150 -13.78 -14.65 14.23
CA GLY A 150 -14.36 -15.97 14.46
C GLY A 150 -13.52 -16.87 15.39
N TYR A 151 -12.50 -16.35 16.05
CA TYR A 151 -11.69 -17.06 17.03
C TYR A 151 -12.05 -16.59 18.43
N ARG A 152 -11.99 -17.48 19.42
CA ARG A 152 -12.34 -17.13 20.82
C ARG A 152 -11.33 -16.19 21.47
N ASN A 153 -10.08 -16.29 21.06
CA ASN A 153 -8.96 -15.50 21.62
C ASN A 153 -7.74 -15.56 20.70
N ALA A 154 -6.69 -14.84 21.05
CA ALA A 154 -5.44 -14.77 20.30
C ALA A 154 -4.68 -16.11 20.27
N GLU A 155 -4.78 -16.92 21.33
CA GLU A 155 -4.14 -18.23 21.42
C GLU A 155 -4.68 -19.18 20.34
N GLU A 156 -6.01 -19.20 20.15
CA GLU A 156 -6.65 -20.02 19.12
C GLU A 156 -6.27 -19.55 17.72
N ALA A 157 -6.30 -18.23 17.46
CA ALA A 157 -5.90 -17.65 16.19
C ALA A 157 -4.42 -17.96 15.86
N TYR A 158 -3.53 -17.81 16.85
CA TYR A 158 -2.10 -18.07 16.69
C TYR A 158 -1.80 -19.56 16.49
N ALA A 159 -2.54 -20.47 17.14
CA ALA A 159 -2.44 -21.91 16.90
C ALA A 159 -2.77 -22.27 15.45
N VAL A 160 -3.88 -21.74 14.90
CA VAL A 160 -4.27 -21.95 13.49
C VAL A 160 -3.20 -21.42 12.55
N LEU A 161 -2.67 -20.22 12.80
CA LEU A 161 -1.57 -19.64 12.01
C LEU A 161 -0.33 -20.56 12.03
N THR A 162 0.05 -21.06 13.22
CA THR A 162 1.24 -21.91 13.40
C THR A 162 1.09 -23.26 12.69
N GLU A 163 -0.08 -23.88 12.77
CA GLU A 163 -0.40 -25.13 12.10
C GLU A 163 -0.48 -24.98 10.58
N GLY A 164 -1.07 -23.85 10.12
CA GLY A 164 -1.31 -23.56 8.71
C GLY A 164 -0.10 -23.03 7.94
N LYS A 165 0.94 -22.49 8.60
CA LYS A 165 2.05 -21.80 7.94
C LYS A 165 2.78 -22.64 6.87
N SER A 166 2.81 -23.96 7.02
CA SER A 166 3.46 -24.83 6.03
C SER A 166 2.68 -24.98 4.71
N ALA A 167 1.42 -24.55 4.67
CA ALA A 167 0.61 -24.51 3.46
C ALA A 167 0.85 -23.24 2.64
N LEU A 168 1.43 -22.19 3.23
CA LEU A 168 1.74 -20.90 2.58
C LEU A 168 3.01 -21.07 1.72
N GLN A 169 2.87 -21.56 0.49
CA GLN A 169 3.98 -21.88 -0.40
C GLN A 169 3.90 -21.16 -1.75
N SER A 170 2.79 -20.52 -2.05
CA SER A 170 2.65 -19.73 -3.27
C SER A 170 3.59 -18.53 -3.26
N LYS A 171 4.07 -18.17 -4.45
CA LYS A 171 4.89 -16.98 -4.62
C LYS A 171 4.35 -16.18 -5.78
N VAL A 172 3.62 -15.13 -5.44
CA VAL A 172 3.07 -14.15 -6.38
C VAL A 172 3.42 -12.74 -5.91
N LEU A 173 3.29 -11.75 -6.77
CA LEU A 173 3.40 -10.37 -6.36
C LEU A 173 2.12 -9.94 -5.66
N LEU A 174 2.23 -9.56 -4.39
CA LEU A 174 1.13 -9.07 -3.57
C LEU A 174 1.12 -7.54 -3.54
N HIS A 175 -0.06 -6.96 -3.56
CA HIS A 175 -0.28 -5.55 -3.18
C HIS A 175 -0.11 -5.35 -1.66
N GLY A 176 -0.59 -6.31 -0.88
CA GLY A 176 -0.55 -6.29 0.58
C GLY A 176 -1.68 -5.51 1.26
N ASP A 177 -2.34 -4.61 0.52
CA ASP A 177 -3.54 -3.87 0.94
C ASP A 177 -4.44 -3.59 -0.28
N TYR A 178 -4.93 -4.68 -0.91
CA TYR A 178 -5.74 -4.63 -2.11
C TYR A 178 -7.19 -4.26 -1.79
N CYS A 179 -7.43 -2.98 -1.55
CA CYS A 179 -8.75 -2.42 -1.25
C CYS A 179 -9.16 -1.38 -2.29
N LEU A 180 -10.43 -1.01 -2.32
CA LEU A 180 -11.00 -0.12 -3.35
C LEU A 180 -10.26 1.22 -3.47
N PRO A 181 -9.90 1.92 -2.38
CA PRO A 181 -9.19 3.20 -2.47
C PRO A 181 -7.79 3.10 -3.12
N ASN A 182 -7.17 1.92 -3.08
CA ASN A 182 -5.78 1.71 -3.51
C ASN A 182 -5.67 1.26 -4.97
N VAL A 183 -6.79 1.13 -5.69
CA VAL A 183 -6.86 0.76 -7.10
C VAL A 183 -7.41 1.92 -7.92
N ILE A 184 -6.56 2.53 -8.73
CA ILE A 184 -6.92 3.69 -9.56
C ILE A 184 -7.27 3.21 -10.96
N LEU A 185 -8.47 3.57 -11.41
CA LEU A 185 -8.96 3.27 -12.75
C LEU A 185 -9.12 4.56 -13.58
N ASP A 186 -8.78 4.48 -14.86
CA ASP A 186 -9.14 5.47 -15.87
C ASP A 186 -10.02 4.79 -16.93
N ASN A 187 -11.30 5.20 -17.01
CA ASN A 187 -12.27 4.60 -17.92
C ASN A 187 -12.36 3.06 -17.80
N TRP A 188 -12.45 2.52 -16.57
CA TRP A 188 -12.56 1.09 -16.27
C TRP A 188 -11.31 0.27 -16.62
N LYS A 189 -10.18 0.90 -16.81
CA LYS A 189 -8.88 0.23 -17.01
C LYS A 189 -7.96 0.60 -15.85
N LEU A 190 -7.17 -0.35 -15.39
CA LEU A 190 -6.16 -0.06 -14.40
C LEU A 190 -5.23 1.05 -14.89
N SER A 191 -5.13 2.10 -14.13
CA SER A 191 -4.15 3.17 -14.29
C SER A 191 -2.96 2.97 -13.37
N GLY A 192 -3.20 2.45 -12.17
CA GLY A 192 -2.14 2.06 -11.26
C GLY A 192 -2.66 1.71 -9.87
N PHE A 193 -1.76 1.12 -9.09
CA PHE A 193 -1.95 0.86 -7.66
C PHE A 193 -1.22 1.93 -6.84
N ILE A 194 -1.76 2.28 -5.68
CA ILE A 194 -1.16 3.18 -4.69
C ILE A 194 -1.06 2.48 -3.34
N ASP A 195 -0.32 3.06 -2.38
CA ASP A 195 -0.15 2.50 -1.02
C ASP A 195 0.38 1.06 -1.00
N VAL A 196 1.37 0.77 -1.85
CA VAL A 196 1.96 -0.55 -2.02
C VAL A 196 3.01 -0.93 -0.96
N GLY A 197 3.14 -0.16 0.12
CA GLY A 197 4.13 -0.38 1.18
C GLY A 197 4.00 -1.71 1.92
N SER A 198 2.80 -2.30 1.91
CA SER A 198 2.52 -3.62 2.45
C SER A 198 2.73 -4.76 1.45
N GLY A 199 3.12 -4.44 0.20
CA GLY A 199 3.34 -5.40 -0.86
C GLY A 199 4.64 -6.19 -0.75
N GLY A 200 4.82 -7.12 -1.68
CA GLY A 200 5.99 -7.99 -1.77
C GLY A 200 5.67 -9.32 -2.40
N VAL A 201 6.65 -10.23 -2.43
CA VAL A 201 6.43 -11.61 -2.92
C VAL A 201 5.92 -12.47 -1.78
N GLY A 202 4.81 -13.17 -1.98
CA GLY A 202 4.23 -14.02 -0.94
C GLY A 202 3.01 -14.82 -1.38
N ASP A 203 2.33 -15.39 -0.36
CA ASP A 203 1.11 -16.20 -0.49
C ASP A 203 -0.09 -15.40 0.01
#